data_f5124112ec478ef0e37d0e19940fe649
#
_entry.id   f5124112ec478ef0e37d0e19940fe649
#
_cell.length_a   1.000
_cell.length_b   1.000
_cell.length_c   1.000
_cell.angle_alpha   90.00
_cell.angle_beta   90.00
_cell.angle_gamma   90.00
#
_symmetry.space_group_name_H-M   'P 1'
#
loop_
_entity.id
_entity.type
_entity.pdbx_description
1 polymer ?
#
loop_
_entity_poly.entity_id
_entity_poly.type
_entity_poly.pdbx_seq_one_letter_code
_entity_poly.pdbx_strand_id
1 'polypeptide(L)'
;MRKENDRPLHENRVDQPFATLNRFHILVHVSVTLAVLYYRVSRLPLLLQLSFTTLAWILLIGSELLLFFLWILAQAYRWRPISRTVFPERLPEDGSLPPIDVFIVTADPDKEPTVEVMNTLISIMSLDYPTSKLHVYLSDDGGSPITLSATRLAYDFARSWVPFCRRYKIETRYPAAYFSGSNVESVGSPEFQEERQRIKLLYESFKKNVEKEKDKTKSTQVMTKRVQDQPSCIEIQWKGCDGLKGPILSGTGFYIKRNALYGARPGQKSTREGFNSTEIAELKQSFGSSNEFIASFLHNRRNDLDNRATTYACSQEATLLASCTYEIDTQWGEQMGFLYGSVVEDYFTGFHLHCRGWNSAYYIPPSPAFLGSVPTSFSDTLIQRKRWMYGLLEVGFSRFCPLTFGISSATCMLQNMCYAWQAFQPLDSFSLLCYGIIPQLCFLNGISLFPEVSSPWFAAFVAVHLSSLSQHLREVLYSKGSLRTWWNELRFWMIISVTAHLFACLNIIMKLVGMKGVINFDLTNKAVRETQIQMYENGIFDFEGTSLLLIPLTTLSILNVATLIGGGCRVIVQKSLHDLFGQLYISCFILLISYPVLEGIIIRRDKGRVPTSITLWSIMLTVILLLLFG
;
A
#
# COMPACT_ATOMS: atom_id res chain seq x y z
N MET A 1 -21.47 10.58 -40.15
CA MET A 1 -21.96 9.96 -38.90
C MET A 1 -20.90 8.95 -38.43
N ARG A 2 -20.18 9.22 -37.34
CA ARG A 2 -19.35 8.20 -36.68
C ARG A 2 -20.29 7.09 -36.22
N LYS A 3 -19.98 5.82 -36.53
CA LYS A 3 -20.77 4.68 -36.09
C LYS A 3 -20.87 4.72 -34.58
N GLU A 4 -22.01 4.41 -34.01
CA GLU A 4 -22.28 4.40 -32.59
C GLU A 4 -21.29 3.55 -31.77
N ASN A 5 -20.69 2.57 -32.41
CA ASN A 5 -19.64 1.68 -31.87
C ASN A 5 -18.25 2.33 -31.70
N ASP A 6 -18.03 3.59 -32.08
CA ASP A 6 -16.72 4.28 -31.98
C ASP A 6 -16.61 5.20 -30.76
N ARG A 7 -17.65 5.21 -29.89
CA ARG A 7 -17.60 6.03 -28.67
C ARG A 7 -16.70 5.37 -27.61
N PRO A 8 -15.90 6.16 -26.87
CA PRO A 8 -15.01 5.62 -25.85
C PRO A 8 -15.80 4.95 -24.73
N LEU A 9 -15.25 3.86 -24.18
CA LEU A 9 -15.85 3.12 -23.05
C LEU A 9 -15.78 3.91 -21.74
N HIS A 10 -14.96 4.95 -21.68
CA HIS A 10 -14.85 5.84 -20.53
C HIS A 10 -14.47 7.26 -20.96
N GLU A 11 -14.79 8.21 -20.11
CA GLU A 11 -14.40 9.61 -20.23
C GLU A 11 -13.70 10.10 -18.96
N ASN A 12 -12.69 10.94 -19.12
CA ASN A 12 -11.93 11.52 -18.04
C ASN A 12 -12.27 12.99 -17.88
N ARG A 13 -12.56 13.40 -16.65
CA ARG A 13 -12.78 14.81 -16.32
C ARG A 13 -11.81 15.24 -15.23
N VAL A 14 -11.08 16.33 -15.49
CA VAL A 14 -10.23 16.95 -14.47
C VAL A 14 -11.10 17.64 -13.43
N ASP A 15 -10.82 17.40 -12.16
CA ASP A 15 -11.43 18.13 -11.05
C ASP A 15 -10.78 19.50 -10.91
N GLN A 16 -11.27 20.45 -11.71
CA GLN A 16 -10.69 21.79 -11.81
C GLN A 16 -10.71 22.57 -10.48
N PRO A 17 -11.80 22.59 -9.69
CA PRO A 17 -11.80 23.27 -8.39
C PRO A 17 -10.73 22.76 -7.45
N PHE A 18 -10.62 21.44 -7.32
CA PHE A 18 -9.63 20.81 -6.44
C PHE A 18 -8.20 21.03 -6.95
N ALA A 19 -7.95 20.90 -8.26
CA ALA A 19 -6.66 21.15 -8.87
C ALA A 19 -6.21 22.61 -8.67
N THR A 20 -7.10 23.58 -8.89
CA THR A 20 -6.79 25.02 -8.75
C THR A 20 -6.44 25.36 -7.29
N LEU A 21 -7.25 24.86 -6.34
CA LEU A 21 -7.00 25.07 -4.92
C LEU A 21 -5.66 24.43 -4.47
N ASN A 22 -5.33 23.23 -4.97
CA ASN A 22 -4.04 22.61 -4.70
C ASN A 22 -2.87 23.43 -5.24
N ARG A 23 -2.95 23.93 -6.48
CA ARG A 23 -1.90 24.77 -7.06
C ARG A 23 -1.68 26.06 -6.28
N PHE A 24 -2.77 26.70 -5.84
CA PHE A 24 -2.68 27.87 -4.97
C PHE A 24 -2.01 27.52 -3.63
N HIS A 25 -2.45 26.41 -3.00
CA HIS A 25 -1.84 25.92 -1.76
C HIS A 25 -0.33 25.64 -1.93
N ILE A 26 0.09 25.06 -3.06
CA ILE A 26 1.51 24.81 -3.35
C ILE A 26 2.29 26.11 -3.32
N LEU A 27 1.80 27.15 -3.99
CA LEU A 27 2.48 28.45 -4.01
C LEU A 27 2.64 29.05 -2.60
N VAL A 28 1.56 29.04 -1.81
CA VAL A 28 1.58 29.55 -0.42
C VAL A 28 2.57 28.74 0.41
N HIS A 29 2.46 27.42 0.39
CA HIS A 29 3.30 26.55 1.24
C HIS A 29 4.79 26.66 0.87
N VAL A 30 5.13 26.68 -0.43
CA VAL A 30 6.53 26.91 -0.90
C VAL A 30 7.04 28.23 -0.40
N SER A 31 6.27 29.33 -0.56
CA SER A 31 6.70 30.65 -0.13
C SER A 31 7.00 30.73 1.35
N VAL A 32 6.13 30.12 2.18
CA VAL A 32 6.30 30.13 3.64
C VAL A 32 7.45 29.22 4.06
N THR A 33 7.62 28.05 3.42
CA THR A 33 8.75 27.14 3.69
C THR A 33 10.08 27.78 3.34
N LEU A 34 10.16 28.49 2.20
CA LEU A 34 11.38 29.25 1.83
C LEU A 34 11.67 30.36 2.86
N ALA A 35 10.66 31.01 3.42
CA ALA A 35 10.84 31.98 4.49
C ALA A 35 11.42 31.34 5.76
N VAL A 36 10.94 30.15 6.16
CA VAL A 36 11.49 29.38 7.28
C VAL A 36 12.94 28.99 7.02
N LEU A 37 13.25 28.45 5.84
CA LEU A 37 14.61 28.08 5.47
C LEU A 37 15.54 29.29 5.43
N TYR A 38 15.09 30.44 4.91
CA TYR A 38 15.84 31.68 4.95
C TYR A 38 16.15 32.10 6.38
N TYR A 39 15.16 32.06 7.28
CA TYR A 39 15.37 32.35 8.70
C TYR A 39 16.44 31.42 9.30
N ARG A 40 16.35 30.12 9.04
CA ARG A 40 17.32 29.14 9.53
C ARG A 40 18.75 29.45 9.06
N VAL A 41 18.92 29.65 7.73
CA VAL A 41 20.23 29.90 7.12
C VAL A 41 20.82 31.25 7.56
N SER A 42 19.99 32.29 7.67
CA SER A 42 20.47 33.63 8.09
C SER A 42 20.98 33.66 9.54
N ARG A 43 20.53 32.77 10.41
CA ARG A 43 20.98 32.65 11.80
C ARG A 43 22.22 31.76 11.96
N LEU A 44 22.53 30.90 10.98
CA LEU A 44 23.63 29.94 11.06
C LEU A 44 25.01 30.62 11.26
N PRO A 45 25.37 31.73 10.59
CA PRO A 45 26.64 32.39 10.80
C PRO A 45 26.87 32.91 12.22
N LEU A 46 25.79 33.24 12.95
CA LEU A 46 25.85 33.70 14.35
C LEU A 46 26.16 32.55 15.32
N LEU A 47 26.07 31.31 14.86
CA LEU A 47 26.21 30.09 15.66
C LEU A 47 27.50 29.32 15.35
N LEU A 48 28.42 29.85 14.54
CA LEU A 48 29.60 29.15 14.01
C LEU A 48 30.67 28.75 15.06
N GLN A 49 30.32 28.71 16.34
CA GLN A 49 31.14 28.02 17.35
C GLN A 49 30.70 26.56 17.39
N LEU A 50 31.65 25.61 17.38
CA LEU A 50 31.39 24.17 17.46
C LEU A 50 30.70 23.83 18.78
N SER A 51 29.40 24.01 18.85
CA SER A 51 28.57 23.83 20.04
C SER A 51 27.39 22.88 19.74
N PHE A 52 26.81 22.30 20.77
CA PHE A 52 25.60 21.51 20.68
C PHE A 52 24.47 22.27 19.94
N THR A 53 24.35 23.58 20.19
CA THR A 53 23.38 24.45 19.52
C THR A 53 23.58 24.50 18.01
N THR A 54 24.81 24.61 17.54
CA THR A 54 25.14 24.61 16.12
C THR A 54 24.73 23.27 15.44
N LEU A 55 25.08 22.15 16.09
CA LEU A 55 24.69 20.82 15.60
C LEU A 55 23.18 20.68 15.55
N ALA A 56 22.47 21.10 16.59
CA ALA A 56 21.00 21.07 16.63
C ALA A 56 20.37 21.88 15.49
N TRP A 57 20.92 23.07 15.18
CA TRP A 57 20.45 23.88 14.05
C TRP A 57 20.69 23.22 12.70
N ILE A 58 21.87 22.63 12.47
CA ILE A 58 22.20 21.93 11.22
C ILE A 58 21.26 20.73 11.01
N LEU A 59 21.02 19.95 12.07
CA LEU A 59 20.11 18.80 12.01
C LEU A 59 18.67 19.22 11.72
N LEU A 60 18.19 20.33 12.28
CA LEU A 60 16.87 20.87 11.96
C LEU A 60 16.78 21.38 10.53
N ILE A 61 17.79 22.11 10.03
CA ILE A 61 17.83 22.55 8.62
C ILE A 61 17.78 21.33 7.70
N GLY A 62 18.60 20.32 7.95
CA GLY A 62 18.59 19.07 7.16
C GLY A 62 17.23 18.37 7.18
N SER A 63 16.58 18.33 8.34
CA SER A 63 15.24 17.75 8.51
C SER A 63 14.17 18.54 7.74
N GLU A 64 14.21 19.86 7.80
CA GLU A 64 13.28 20.74 7.10
C GLU A 64 13.46 20.65 5.58
N LEU A 65 14.70 20.58 5.09
CA LEU A 65 15.00 20.35 3.67
C LEU A 65 14.51 18.99 3.20
N LEU A 66 14.69 17.94 3.98
CA LEU A 66 14.22 16.59 3.66
C LEU A 66 12.68 16.52 3.62
N LEU A 67 12.01 17.10 4.61
CA LEU A 67 10.54 17.19 4.63
C LEU A 67 10.02 18.00 3.43
N PHE A 68 10.68 19.10 3.10
CA PHE A 68 10.32 19.91 1.94
C PHE A 68 10.51 19.17 0.64
N PHE A 69 11.61 18.44 0.48
CA PHE A 69 11.84 17.56 -0.67
C PHE A 69 10.72 16.52 -0.83
N LEU A 70 10.40 15.78 0.23
CA LEU A 70 9.32 14.78 0.21
C LEU A 70 7.96 15.43 -0.07
N TRP A 71 7.71 16.60 0.52
CA TRP A 71 6.48 17.35 0.28
C TRP A 71 6.35 17.79 -1.18
N ILE A 72 7.43 18.29 -1.81
CA ILE A 72 7.44 18.67 -3.25
C ILE A 72 7.10 17.45 -4.12
N LEU A 73 7.71 16.30 -3.86
CA LEU A 73 7.41 15.07 -4.61
C LEU A 73 5.93 14.70 -4.51
N ALA A 74 5.35 14.83 -3.33
CA ALA A 74 3.94 14.55 -3.08
C ALA A 74 2.98 15.52 -3.79
N GLN A 75 3.42 16.71 -4.23
CA GLN A 75 2.55 17.64 -4.95
C GLN A 75 2.24 17.17 -6.38
N ALA A 76 3.02 16.25 -6.92
CA ALA A 76 2.85 15.76 -8.28
C ALA A 76 1.46 15.15 -8.52
N TYR A 77 1.01 14.26 -7.65
CA TYR A 77 -0.34 13.65 -7.77
C TYR A 77 -1.48 14.62 -7.44
N ARG A 78 -1.20 15.75 -6.79
CA ARG A 78 -2.17 16.82 -6.49
C ARG A 78 -2.36 17.80 -7.66
N TRP A 79 -1.51 17.71 -8.68
CA TRP A 79 -1.46 18.69 -9.76
C TRP A 79 -2.63 18.60 -10.72
N ARG A 80 -3.07 17.36 -11.06
CA ARG A 80 -4.13 17.12 -12.04
C ARG A 80 -4.98 15.90 -11.68
N PRO A 81 -5.71 15.91 -10.56
CA PRO A 81 -6.61 14.82 -10.24
C PRO A 81 -7.73 14.72 -11.25
N ILE A 82 -8.10 13.50 -11.65
CA ILE A 82 -9.20 13.24 -12.57
C ILE A 82 -10.22 12.30 -11.95
N SER A 83 -11.46 12.43 -12.40
CA SER A 83 -12.52 11.44 -12.22
C SER A 83 -12.79 10.73 -13.54
N ARG A 84 -13.09 9.44 -13.46
CA ARG A 84 -13.37 8.59 -14.60
C ARG A 84 -14.82 8.13 -14.57
N THR A 85 -15.56 8.43 -15.64
CA THR A 85 -16.90 7.89 -15.87
C THR A 85 -16.79 6.77 -16.89
N VAL A 86 -17.36 5.60 -16.58
CA VAL A 86 -17.42 4.46 -17.48
C VAL A 86 -18.82 4.29 -18.01
N PHE A 87 -18.92 3.70 -19.20
CA PHE A 87 -20.15 3.47 -19.93
C PHE A 87 -20.29 1.97 -20.25
N PRO A 88 -20.80 1.14 -19.29
CA PRO A 88 -20.98 -0.29 -19.48
C PRO A 88 -21.88 -0.63 -20.68
N GLU A 89 -22.83 0.24 -20.98
CA GLU A 89 -23.75 0.10 -22.12
C GLU A 89 -23.06 0.22 -23.48
N ARG A 90 -21.80 0.66 -23.53
CA ARG A 90 -21.01 0.73 -24.75
C ARG A 90 -20.07 -0.47 -24.91
N LEU A 91 -20.17 -1.47 -24.02
CA LEU A 91 -19.40 -2.70 -24.17
C LEU A 91 -19.78 -3.41 -25.46
N PRO A 92 -18.79 -3.98 -26.18
CA PRO A 92 -19.07 -4.77 -27.36
C PRO A 92 -19.82 -6.06 -26.99
N GLU A 93 -20.44 -6.68 -28.00
CA GLU A 93 -21.07 -7.98 -27.83
C GLU A 93 -20.06 -9.04 -27.33
N ASP A 94 -20.55 -10.05 -26.63
CA ASP A 94 -19.78 -11.13 -26.00
C ASP A 94 -18.73 -11.75 -26.93
N GLY A 95 -19.06 -11.90 -28.22
CA GLY A 95 -18.12 -12.41 -29.21
C GLY A 95 -16.85 -11.56 -29.41
N SER A 96 -16.92 -10.25 -29.14
CA SER A 96 -15.83 -9.29 -29.31
C SER A 96 -15.07 -8.99 -28.02
N LEU A 97 -15.52 -9.51 -26.87
CA LEU A 97 -14.81 -9.33 -25.60
C LEU A 97 -13.45 -10.05 -25.62
N PRO A 98 -12.40 -9.51 -25.00
CA PRO A 98 -11.09 -10.14 -24.92
C PRO A 98 -11.13 -11.37 -24.00
N PRO A 99 -10.27 -12.38 -24.20
CA PRO A 99 -10.09 -13.43 -23.20
C PRO A 99 -9.41 -12.86 -21.95
N ILE A 100 -9.83 -13.35 -20.77
CA ILE A 100 -9.33 -12.94 -19.46
C ILE A 100 -8.78 -14.16 -18.74
N ASP A 101 -7.52 -14.04 -18.26
CA ASP A 101 -6.91 -14.98 -17.33
C ASP A 101 -6.92 -14.36 -15.93
N VAL A 102 -7.48 -15.05 -14.96
CA VAL A 102 -7.55 -14.60 -13.57
C VAL A 102 -6.68 -15.49 -12.71
N PHE A 103 -5.70 -14.91 -12.04
CA PHE A 103 -4.79 -15.62 -11.15
C PHE A 103 -5.17 -15.32 -9.70
N ILE A 104 -5.39 -16.38 -8.92
CA ILE A 104 -5.57 -16.35 -7.47
C ILE A 104 -4.33 -16.98 -6.86
N VAL A 105 -3.58 -16.20 -6.10
CA VAL A 105 -2.34 -16.66 -5.46
C VAL A 105 -2.59 -16.85 -3.98
N THR A 106 -2.16 -17.98 -3.43
CA THR A 106 -2.16 -18.30 -2.00
C THR A 106 -0.91 -19.09 -1.65
N ALA A 107 -0.49 -19.08 -0.39
CA ALA A 107 0.73 -19.76 0.03
C ALA A 107 0.56 -20.56 1.33
N ASP A 108 -0.26 -20.10 2.27
CA ASP A 108 -0.34 -20.67 3.61
C ASP A 108 -1.79 -20.64 4.11
N PRO A 109 -2.46 -21.81 4.25
CA PRO A 109 -3.85 -21.89 4.69
C PRO A 109 -4.08 -21.45 6.15
N ASP A 110 -3.01 -21.33 6.95
CA ASP A 110 -3.10 -20.85 8.32
C ASP A 110 -3.04 -19.32 8.41
N LYS A 111 -2.31 -18.69 7.48
CA LYS A 111 -2.21 -17.23 7.38
C LYS A 111 -3.23 -16.62 6.42
N GLU A 112 -3.67 -17.39 5.43
CA GLU A 112 -4.67 -17.00 4.42
C GLU A 112 -5.85 -17.98 4.48
N PRO A 113 -6.96 -17.63 5.17
CA PRO A 113 -8.05 -18.55 5.42
C PRO A 113 -8.62 -19.18 4.15
N THR A 114 -8.56 -20.49 4.08
CA THR A 114 -8.93 -21.28 2.88
C THR A 114 -10.36 -20.98 2.41
N VAL A 115 -11.33 -20.82 3.33
CA VAL A 115 -12.72 -20.48 2.98
C VAL A 115 -12.79 -19.16 2.19
N GLU A 116 -11.97 -18.17 2.55
CA GLU A 116 -11.95 -16.87 1.87
C GLU A 116 -11.34 -16.97 0.47
N VAL A 117 -10.27 -17.75 0.32
CA VAL A 117 -9.66 -18.04 -0.99
C VAL A 117 -10.67 -18.74 -1.88
N MET A 118 -11.41 -19.73 -1.35
CA MET A 118 -12.44 -20.45 -2.11
C MET A 118 -13.64 -19.55 -2.46
N ASN A 119 -14.07 -18.67 -1.57
CA ASN A 119 -15.09 -17.67 -1.89
C ASN A 119 -14.66 -16.74 -3.04
N THR A 120 -13.39 -16.37 -3.08
CA THR A 120 -12.83 -15.59 -4.20
C THR A 120 -12.88 -16.39 -5.49
N LEU A 121 -12.48 -17.66 -5.47
CA LEU A 121 -12.56 -18.57 -6.62
C LEU A 121 -13.99 -18.68 -7.14
N ILE A 122 -14.95 -18.96 -6.26
CA ILE A 122 -16.38 -19.08 -6.60
C ILE A 122 -16.94 -17.77 -7.17
N SER A 123 -16.54 -16.64 -6.60
CA SER A 123 -16.94 -15.32 -7.09
C SER A 123 -16.48 -15.06 -8.51
N ILE A 124 -15.23 -15.39 -8.83
CA ILE A 124 -14.65 -15.23 -10.17
C ILE A 124 -15.34 -16.17 -11.17
N MET A 125 -15.56 -17.44 -10.79
CA MET A 125 -16.28 -18.40 -11.66
C MET A 125 -17.72 -17.97 -11.96
N SER A 126 -18.31 -17.13 -11.13
CA SER A 126 -19.68 -16.62 -11.29
C SER A 126 -19.77 -15.27 -12.00
N LEU A 127 -18.66 -14.70 -12.49
CA LEU A 127 -18.68 -13.46 -13.27
C LEU A 127 -19.58 -13.61 -14.51
N ASP A 128 -20.23 -12.48 -14.85
CA ASP A 128 -21.03 -12.37 -16.07
C ASP A 128 -20.11 -12.12 -17.28
N TYR A 129 -19.38 -13.17 -17.66
CA TYR A 129 -18.40 -13.16 -18.74
C TYR A 129 -18.51 -14.46 -19.55
N PRO A 130 -18.25 -14.44 -20.88
CA PRO A 130 -18.31 -15.64 -21.69
C PRO A 130 -17.37 -16.73 -21.16
N THR A 131 -17.89 -17.91 -20.90
CA THR A 131 -17.14 -19.01 -20.27
C THR A 131 -15.96 -19.49 -21.11
N SER A 132 -16.06 -19.40 -22.44
CA SER A 132 -14.96 -19.71 -23.36
C SER A 132 -13.80 -18.70 -23.34
N LYS A 133 -13.99 -17.54 -22.66
CA LYS A 133 -13.02 -16.45 -22.59
C LYS A 133 -12.56 -16.14 -21.17
N LEU A 134 -13.07 -16.86 -20.17
CA LEU A 134 -12.70 -16.70 -18.76
C LEU A 134 -11.94 -17.94 -18.29
N HIS A 135 -10.65 -17.78 -18.01
CA HIS A 135 -9.80 -18.81 -17.47
C HIS A 135 -9.38 -18.43 -16.05
N VAL A 136 -9.56 -19.33 -15.10
CA VAL A 136 -9.26 -19.09 -13.69
C VAL A 136 -8.19 -20.05 -13.22
N TYR A 137 -7.12 -19.50 -12.67
CA TYR A 137 -5.96 -20.22 -12.17
C TYR A 137 -5.80 -19.97 -10.68
N LEU A 138 -5.78 -21.05 -9.90
CA LEU A 138 -5.42 -21.01 -8.49
C LEU A 138 -3.98 -21.50 -8.34
N SER A 139 -3.10 -20.62 -7.89
CA SER A 139 -1.68 -20.92 -7.61
C SER A 139 -1.48 -20.99 -6.10
N ASP A 140 -1.09 -22.16 -5.63
CA ASP A 140 -0.79 -22.41 -4.21
C ASP A 140 0.70 -22.71 -4.06
N ASP A 141 1.46 -21.73 -3.60
CA ASP A 141 2.92 -21.82 -3.43
C ASP A 141 3.30 -22.82 -2.33
N GLY A 142 2.40 -23.05 -1.36
CA GLY A 142 2.60 -24.02 -0.29
C GLY A 142 2.26 -25.46 -0.67
N GLY A 143 1.58 -25.69 -1.80
CA GLY A 143 1.15 -27.02 -2.25
C GLY A 143 0.26 -27.73 -1.22
N SER A 144 -0.62 -27.00 -0.54
CA SER A 144 -1.40 -27.52 0.61
C SER A 144 -2.48 -28.51 0.17
N PRO A 145 -2.53 -29.72 0.77
CA PRO A 145 -3.63 -30.66 0.57
C PRO A 145 -5.00 -30.09 0.94
N ILE A 146 -5.03 -29.17 1.93
CA ILE A 146 -6.25 -28.48 2.36
C ILE A 146 -6.78 -27.59 1.23
N THR A 147 -5.92 -26.80 0.61
CA THR A 147 -6.28 -25.96 -0.54
C THR A 147 -6.84 -26.80 -1.70
N LEU A 148 -6.19 -27.92 -2.00
CA LEU A 148 -6.64 -28.83 -3.07
C LEU A 148 -8.02 -29.45 -2.75
N SER A 149 -8.23 -29.93 -1.53
CA SER A 149 -9.52 -30.50 -1.10
C SER A 149 -10.63 -29.45 -1.12
N ALA A 150 -10.33 -28.24 -0.60
CA ALA A 150 -11.27 -27.12 -0.59
C ALA A 150 -11.65 -26.65 -2.00
N THR A 151 -10.71 -26.72 -2.96
CA THR A 151 -10.98 -26.40 -4.37
C THR A 151 -12.02 -27.34 -4.97
N ARG A 152 -11.97 -28.63 -4.65
CA ARG A 152 -12.98 -29.61 -5.09
C ARG A 152 -14.35 -29.29 -4.50
N LEU A 153 -14.41 -29.01 -3.19
CA LEU A 153 -15.64 -28.61 -2.50
C LEU A 153 -16.21 -27.29 -3.07
N ALA A 154 -15.34 -26.33 -3.41
CA ALA A 154 -15.74 -25.08 -4.03
C ALA A 154 -16.34 -25.29 -5.43
N TYR A 155 -15.76 -26.18 -6.22
CA TYR A 155 -16.30 -26.57 -7.53
C TYR A 155 -17.69 -27.17 -7.41
N ASP A 156 -17.90 -28.10 -6.47
CA ASP A 156 -19.20 -28.73 -6.25
C ASP A 156 -20.27 -27.69 -5.83
N PHE A 157 -19.93 -26.76 -4.96
CA PHE A 157 -20.84 -25.67 -4.58
C PHE A 157 -21.10 -24.72 -5.77
N ALA A 158 -20.08 -24.38 -6.56
CA ALA A 158 -20.19 -23.50 -7.71
C ALA A 158 -21.19 -23.99 -8.75
N ARG A 159 -21.38 -25.32 -8.90
CA ARG A 159 -22.38 -25.92 -9.80
C ARG A 159 -23.81 -25.48 -9.47
N SER A 160 -24.10 -25.13 -8.23
CA SER A 160 -25.39 -24.59 -7.81
C SER A 160 -25.37 -23.05 -7.75
N TRP A 161 -24.29 -22.47 -7.27
CA TRP A 161 -24.14 -21.01 -7.10
C TRP A 161 -24.12 -20.24 -8.43
N VAL A 162 -23.36 -20.69 -9.42
CA VAL A 162 -23.21 -19.97 -10.69
C VAL A 162 -24.54 -19.86 -11.45
N PRO A 163 -25.33 -20.97 -11.62
CA PRO A 163 -26.65 -20.87 -12.23
C PRO A 163 -27.61 -19.96 -11.46
N PHE A 164 -27.61 -20.03 -10.13
CA PHE A 164 -28.41 -19.14 -9.28
C PHE A 164 -28.08 -17.67 -9.53
N CYS A 165 -26.80 -17.30 -9.51
CA CYS A 165 -26.37 -15.93 -9.77
C CYS A 165 -26.78 -15.43 -11.17
N ARG A 166 -26.70 -16.27 -12.19
CA ARG A 166 -27.07 -15.92 -13.57
C ARG A 166 -28.58 -15.78 -13.73
N ARG A 167 -29.36 -16.72 -13.18
CA ARG A 167 -30.83 -16.72 -13.26
C ARG A 167 -31.42 -15.46 -12.64
N TYR A 168 -30.97 -15.08 -11.46
CA TYR A 168 -31.51 -13.97 -10.69
C TYR A 168 -30.70 -12.67 -10.81
N LYS A 169 -29.71 -12.63 -11.71
CA LYS A 169 -28.84 -11.44 -11.93
C LYS A 169 -28.24 -10.89 -10.65
N ILE A 170 -27.74 -11.77 -9.78
CA ILE A 170 -27.15 -11.40 -8.50
C ILE A 170 -25.88 -10.55 -8.75
N GLU A 171 -25.85 -9.35 -8.22
CA GLU A 171 -24.70 -8.44 -8.35
C GLU A 171 -23.54 -8.87 -7.45
N THR A 172 -23.83 -9.21 -6.19
CA THR A 172 -22.84 -9.66 -5.21
C THR A 172 -22.50 -11.13 -5.43
N ARG A 173 -21.49 -11.41 -6.26
CA ARG A 173 -21.08 -12.77 -6.66
C ARG A 173 -20.26 -13.49 -5.61
N TYR A 174 -19.80 -12.81 -4.57
CA TYR A 174 -19.05 -13.38 -3.47
C TYR A 174 -20.00 -13.96 -2.41
N PRO A 175 -20.03 -15.30 -2.21
CA PRO A 175 -21.06 -15.94 -1.39
C PRO A 175 -21.14 -15.42 0.05
N ALA A 176 -19.98 -15.25 0.72
CA ALA A 176 -19.97 -14.76 2.09
C ALA A 176 -20.60 -13.37 2.23
N ALA A 177 -20.32 -12.44 1.32
CA ALA A 177 -20.90 -11.10 1.33
C ALA A 177 -22.40 -11.12 1.01
N TYR A 178 -22.81 -11.98 0.08
CA TYR A 178 -24.21 -12.12 -0.30
C TYR A 178 -25.07 -12.61 0.89
N PHE A 179 -24.60 -13.60 1.63
CA PHE A 179 -25.36 -14.17 2.76
C PHE A 179 -25.21 -13.39 4.07
N SER A 180 -24.23 -12.48 4.20
CA SER A 180 -24.08 -11.62 5.38
C SER A 180 -24.89 -10.31 5.29
N GLY A 181 -25.39 -9.93 4.11
CA GLY A 181 -26.20 -8.73 3.91
C GLY A 181 -27.61 -8.84 4.48
N SER A 182 -28.00 -7.97 5.41
CA SER A 182 -29.29 -7.97 6.09
C SER A 182 -30.48 -7.53 5.22
N ASN A 183 -30.23 -6.90 4.08
CA ASN A 183 -31.28 -6.21 3.31
C ASN A 183 -31.95 -7.03 2.20
N VAL A 184 -31.60 -8.30 2.02
CA VAL A 184 -32.11 -9.16 0.91
C VAL A 184 -33.25 -10.09 1.37
N GLU A 185 -33.60 -10.05 2.64
CA GLU A 185 -34.53 -11.07 3.21
C GLU A 185 -36.00 -10.94 2.80
N SER A 186 -36.43 -9.81 2.26
CA SER A 186 -37.86 -9.52 2.03
C SER A 186 -38.28 -9.26 0.58
N VAL A 187 -37.37 -9.27 -0.40
CA VAL A 187 -37.68 -8.91 -1.78
C VAL A 187 -37.42 -10.07 -2.74
N GLY A 188 -38.46 -10.58 -3.38
CA GLY A 188 -38.38 -11.60 -4.43
C GLY A 188 -39.59 -12.53 -4.48
N SER A 189 -39.71 -13.31 -5.58
CA SER A 189 -40.78 -14.30 -5.73
C SER A 189 -40.60 -15.44 -4.73
N PRO A 190 -41.67 -16.18 -4.39
CA PRO A 190 -41.55 -17.38 -3.51
C PRO A 190 -40.52 -18.38 -4.01
N GLU A 191 -40.42 -18.61 -5.32
CA GLU A 191 -39.43 -19.47 -5.94
C GLU A 191 -37.98 -18.99 -5.69
N PHE A 192 -37.76 -17.69 -5.78
CA PHE A 192 -36.44 -17.10 -5.48
C PHE A 192 -36.06 -17.33 -4.01
N GLN A 193 -37.02 -17.14 -3.09
CA GLN A 193 -36.75 -17.32 -1.66
C GLN A 193 -36.43 -18.79 -1.31
N GLU A 194 -37.17 -19.72 -1.90
CA GLU A 194 -36.93 -21.15 -1.69
C GLU A 194 -35.55 -21.58 -2.25
N GLU A 195 -35.23 -21.16 -3.48
CA GLU A 195 -33.95 -21.47 -4.08
C GLU A 195 -32.79 -20.80 -3.32
N ARG A 196 -32.95 -19.54 -2.89
CA ARG A 196 -31.98 -18.83 -2.06
C ARG A 196 -31.72 -19.56 -0.73
N GLN A 197 -32.76 -20.03 -0.06
CA GLN A 197 -32.63 -20.79 1.19
C GLN A 197 -31.88 -22.10 0.97
N ARG A 198 -32.19 -22.82 -0.10
CA ARG A 198 -31.48 -24.03 -0.49
C ARG A 198 -29.99 -23.77 -0.73
N ILE A 199 -29.65 -22.71 -1.48
CA ILE A 199 -28.28 -22.34 -1.76
C ILE A 199 -27.54 -21.91 -0.47
N LYS A 200 -28.23 -21.23 0.44
CA LYS A 200 -27.66 -20.87 1.76
C LYS A 200 -27.26 -22.11 2.56
N LEU A 201 -28.11 -23.13 2.60
CA LEU A 201 -27.79 -24.40 3.27
C LEU A 201 -26.60 -25.13 2.62
N LEU A 202 -26.52 -25.11 1.29
CA LEU A 202 -25.37 -25.68 0.57
C LEU A 202 -24.09 -24.90 0.90
N TYR A 203 -24.16 -23.57 1.00
CA TYR A 203 -23.03 -22.73 1.38
C TYR A 203 -22.56 -23.00 2.80
N GLU A 204 -23.46 -23.13 3.77
CA GLU A 204 -23.12 -23.49 5.16
C GLU A 204 -22.49 -24.90 5.23
N SER A 205 -23.01 -25.86 4.45
CA SER A 205 -22.43 -27.20 4.33
C SER A 205 -21.01 -27.14 3.74
N PHE A 206 -20.82 -26.34 2.69
CA PHE A 206 -19.52 -26.11 2.08
C PHE A 206 -18.51 -25.58 3.09
N LYS A 207 -18.83 -24.50 3.80
CA LYS A 207 -17.95 -23.94 4.86
C LYS A 207 -17.58 -24.99 5.90
N LYS A 208 -18.58 -25.69 6.43
CA LYS A 208 -18.36 -26.74 7.44
C LYS A 208 -17.46 -27.86 6.94
N ASN A 209 -17.55 -28.24 5.66
CA ASN A 209 -16.71 -29.28 5.10
C ASN A 209 -15.26 -28.80 4.90
N VAL A 210 -15.05 -27.55 4.48
CA VAL A 210 -13.70 -26.96 4.39
C VAL A 210 -13.07 -26.85 5.78
N GLU A 211 -13.82 -26.44 6.79
CA GLU A 211 -13.36 -26.39 8.19
C GLU A 211 -12.98 -27.76 8.72
N LYS A 212 -13.79 -28.80 8.44
CA LYS A 212 -13.47 -30.18 8.84
C LYS A 212 -12.17 -30.70 8.22
N GLU A 213 -11.88 -30.34 6.96
CA GLU A 213 -10.61 -30.71 6.35
C GLU A 213 -9.42 -30.00 7.05
N LYS A 214 -9.64 -28.77 7.49
CA LYS A 214 -8.69 -28.01 8.28
C LYS A 214 -8.47 -28.61 9.68
N ASP A 215 -9.53 -29.00 10.37
CA ASP A 215 -9.47 -29.61 11.72
C ASP A 215 -8.71 -30.95 11.74
N LYS A 216 -8.77 -31.73 10.67
CA LYS A 216 -7.96 -32.95 10.51
C LYS A 216 -6.45 -32.67 10.59
N THR A 217 -6.04 -31.44 10.34
CA THR A 217 -4.63 -31.01 10.26
C THR A 217 -4.20 -30.18 11.47
N LYS A 218 -5.00 -30.10 12.56
CA LYS A 218 -4.73 -29.34 13.81
C LYS A 218 -4.55 -27.83 13.65
N SER A 219 -5.33 -27.18 12.84
CA SER A 219 -5.27 -25.75 12.61
C SER A 219 -6.37 -24.99 13.37
N THR A 220 -6.05 -23.83 13.92
CA THR A 220 -6.96 -23.00 14.72
C THR A 220 -8.03 -22.35 13.84
N GLN A 221 -9.28 -22.23 14.35
CA GLN A 221 -10.34 -21.46 13.69
C GLN A 221 -9.91 -20.01 13.49
N VAL A 222 -10.01 -19.53 12.26
CA VAL A 222 -9.49 -18.23 11.85
C VAL A 222 -10.55 -17.48 11.05
N MET A 223 -10.78 -16.24 11.45
CA MET A 223 -11.65 -15.30 10.73
C MET A 223 -10.79 -14.24 10.01
N THR A 224 -11.32 -13.68 8.93
CA THR A 224 -10.73 -12.50 8.29
C THR A 224 -11.69 -11.34 8.35
N LYS A 225 -11.17 -10.13 8.60
CA LYS A 225 -11.93 -8.91 8.45
C LYS A 225 -11.63 -8.27 7.11
N ARG A 226 -12.67 -7.95 6.36
CA ARG A 226 -12.60 -7.13 5.17
C ARG A 226 -12.78 -5.67 5.54
N VAL A 227 -11.88 -4.85 5.06
CA VAL A 227 -11.97 -3.40 5.22
C VAL A 227 -12.34 -2.81 3.87
N GLN A 228 -13.51 -2.16 3.82
CA GLN A 228 -13.95 -1.39 2.66
C GLN A 228 -13.31 0.00 2.60
N ASP A 229 -12.85 0.50 3.75
CA ASP A 229 -12.32 1.86 3.86
C ASP A 229 -10.84 1.88 3.47
N GLN A 230 -10.55 2.40 2.28
CA GLN A 230 -9.20 2.80 1.93
C GLN A 230 -8.86 4.12 2.65
N PRO A 231 -7.60 4.31 3.12
CA PRO A 231 -7.17 5.61 3.60
C PRO A 231 -7.42 6.70 2.57
N SER A 232 -7.95 7.84 3.01
CA SER A 232 -8.33 8.97 2.13
C SER A 232 -7.18 9.43 1.23
N CYS A 233 -5.95 9.35 1.73
CA CYS A 233 -4.75 9.73 0.99
C CYS A 233 -4.50 8.82 -0.23
N ILE A 234 -4.84 7.53 -0.16
CA ILE A 234 -4.66 6.59 -1.28
C ILE A 234 -5.60 6.93 -2.43
N GLU A 235 -6.88 7.21 -2.15
CA GLU A 235 -7.85 7.57 -3.19
C GLU A 235 -7.42 8.84 -3.96
N ILE A 236 -6.97 9.87 -3.25
CA ILE A 236 -6.50 11.12 -3.87
C ILE A 236 -5.24 10.87 -4.69
N GLN A 237 -4.31 10.09 -4.18
CA GLN A 237 -3.09 9.74 -4.88
C GLN A 237 -3.39 9.01 -6.19
N TRP A 238 -4.27 7.99 -6.17
CA TRP A 238 -4.60 7.24 -7.39
C TRP A 238 -5.33 8.09 -8.42
N LYS A 239 -6.29 8.91 -8.02
CA LYS A 239 -6.97 9.87 -8.90
C LYS A 239 -5.99 10.88 -9.52
N GLY A 240 -5.03 11.33 -8.74
CA GLY A 240 -3.97 12.23 -9.21
C GLY A 240 -3.02 11.57 -10.19
N CYS A 241 -2.54 10.37 -9.87
CA CYS A 241 -1.68 9.59 -10.77
C CYS A 241 -2.41 9.22 -12.06
N ASP A 242 -3.70 8.91 -12.02
CA ASP A 242 -4.52 8.64 -13.21
C ASP A 242 -4.54 9.86 -14.17
N GLY A 243 -4.49 11.08 -13.62
CA GLY A 243 -4.33 12.31 -14.42
C GLY A 243 -2.94 12.50 -15.05
N LEU A 244 -1.97 11.66 -14.69
CA LEU A 244 -0.57 11.72 -15.11
C LEU A 244 -0.12 10.45 -15.86
N LYS A 245 -0.96 9.86 -16.69
CA LYS A 245 -0.80 8.60 -17.45
C LYS A 245 -1.13 7.32 -16.65
N GLY A 246 -1.61 7.43 -15.46
CA GLY A 246 -2.19 6.35 -14.69
C GLY A 246 -1.56 6.09 -13.32
N PRO A 247 -2.31 5.37 -12.47
CA PRO A 247 -1.86 5.02 -11.14
C PRO A 247 -0.66 4.08 -11.16
N ILE A 248 0.07 4.10 -10.06
CA ILE A 248 1.11 3.13 -9.74
C ILE A 248 0.43 1.78 -9.50
N LEU A 249 1.00 0.71 -10.04
CA LEU A 249 0.55 -0.65 -9.74
C LEU A 249 0.83 -0.95 -8.27
N SER A 250 -0.16 -1.42 -7.53
CA SER A 250 -0.02 -1.69 -6.10
C SER A 250 -0.91 -2.86 -5.69
N GLY A 251 -0.30 -3.85 -5.06
CA GLY A 251 -0.97 -5.04 -4.54
C GLY A 251 -1.65 -5.88 -5.61
N THR A 252 -2.87 -6.32 -5.31
CA THR A 252 -3.74 -7.13 -6.17
C THR A 252 -4.95 -6.31 -6.65
N GLY A 253 -5.83 -6.90 -7.46
CA GLY A 253 -7.04 -6.20 -7.91
C GLY A 253 -6.81 -5.29 -9.10
N PHE A 254 -6.02 -5.72 -10.07
CA PHE A 254 -5.74 -5.01 -11.30
C PHE A 254 -5.89 -5.93 -12.53
N TYR A 255 -5.99 -5.31 -13.70
CA TYR A 255 -5.93 -5.97 -14.99
C TYR A 255 -4.70 -5.48 -15.76
N ILE A 256 -3.92 -6.41 -16.30
CA ILE A 256 -2.78 -6.11 -17.17
C ILE A 256 -3.00 -6.76 -18.53
N LYS A 257 -2.68 -6.03 -19.59
CA LYS A 257 -2.65 -6.60 -20.94
C LYS A 257 -1.49 -7.59 -21.05
N ARG A 258 -1.75 -8.82 -21.51
CA ARG A 258 -0.74 -9.87 -21.69
C ARG A 258 0.48 -9.36 -22.47
N ASN A 259 0.26 -8.63 -23.56
CA ASN A 259 1.34 -8.07 -24.40
C ASN A 259 2.26 -7.10 -23.64
N ALA A 260 1.75 -6.41 -22.61
CA ALA A 260 2.57 -5.52 -21.78
C ALA A 260 3.58 -6.32 -20.95
N LEU A 261 3.15 -7.44 -20.35
CA LEU A 261 4.03 -8.35 -19.60
C LEU A 261 5.09 -8.98 -20.50
N TYR A 262 4.78 -9.23 -21.76
CA TYR A 262 5.72 -9.80 -22.75
C TYR A 262 6.61 -8.77 -23.44
N GLY A 263 6.71 -7.56 -22.89
CA GLY A 263 7.66 -6.56 -23.36
C GLY A 263 7.26 -5.79 -24.61
N ALA A 264 6.07 -6.01 -25.17
CA ALA A 264 5.60 -5.24 -26.32
C ALA A 264 5.45 -3.75 -25.97
N ARG A 265 5.64 -2.88 -26.95
CA ARG A 265 5.38 -1.44 -26.81
C ARG A 265 3.91 -1.12 -27.11
N PRO A 266 3.34 -0.06 -26.54
CA PRO A 266 1.99 0.38 -26.86
C PRO A 266 1.81 0.61 -28.36
N GLY A 267 0.72 0.10 -28.95
CA GLY A 267 0.43 0.26 -30.38
C GLY A 267 1.24 -0.65 -31.32
N GLN A 268 2.15 -1.43 -30.81
CA GLN A 268 2.85 -2.43 -31.59
C GLN A 268 1.85 -3.55 -31.95
N LYS A 269 1.33 -3.51 -33.16
CA LYS A 269 0.55 -4.63 -33.70
C LYS A 269 1.51 -5.78 -33.94
N SER A 270 1.18 -6.94 -33.45
CA SER A 270 1.85 -8.20 -33.79
C SER A 270 1.58 -8.55 -35.26
N THR A 271 2.17 -7.80 -36.19
CA THR A 271 1.85 -7.86 -37.63
C THR A 271 2.97 -8.48 -38.47
N ARG A 272 3.79 -9.37 -37.92
CA ARG A 272 4.78 -10.05 -38.76
C ARG A 272 4.30 -11.45 -39.15
N GLU A 273 4.22 -11.68 -40.43
CA GLU A 273 4.04 -13.00 -41.03
C GLU A 273 5.38 -13.76 -40.91
N GLY A 274 5.39 -14.80 -40.10
CA GLY A 274 6.55 -15.67 -39.91
C GLY A 274 7.64 -15.06 -38.98
N PHE A 275 8.05 -15.80 -37.99
CA PHE A 275 9.24 -15.49 -37.18
C PHE A 275 10.46 -16.12 -37.82
N ASN A 276 11.52 -15.36 -38.00
CA ASN A 276 12.81 -15.87 -38.39
C ASN A 276 13.44 -16.66 -37.23
N SER A 277 14.40 -17.53 -37.53
CA SER A 277 15.11 -18.30 -36.51
C SER A 277 15.77 -17.43 -35.42
N THR A 278 16.21 -16.21 -35.78
CA THR A 278 16.74 -15.21 -34.84
C THR A 278 15.67 -14.67 -33.89
N GLU A 279 14.46 -14.38 -34.38
CA GLU A 279 13.35 -13.89 -33.53
C GLU A 279 12.84 -14.98 -32.58
N ILE A 280 12.86 -16.25 -32.99
CA ILE A 280 12.56 -17.38 -32.10
C ILE A 280 13.65 -17.54 -31.02
N ALA A 281 14.91 -17.32 -31.36
CA ALA A 281 16.01 -17.35 -30.41
C ALA A 281 15.88 -16.20 -29.38
N GLU A 282 15.50 -14.99 -29.80
CA GLU A 282 15.22 -13.84 -28.92
C GLU A 282 14.03 -14.14 -28.00
N LEU A 283 12.96 -14.77 -28.48
CA LEU A 283 11.83 -15.19 -27.67
C LEU A 283 12.27 -16.24 -26.61
N LYS A 284 13.08 -17.23 -27.01
CA LYS A 284 13.64 -18.22 -26.09
C LYS A 284 14.53 -17.58 -25.02
N GLN A 285 15.34 -16.62 -25.39
CA GLN A 285 16.17 -15.85 -24.44
C GLN A 285 15.33 -15.02 -23.47
N SER A 286 14.21 -14.46 -23.96
CA SER A 286 13.35 -13.59 -23.13
C SER A 286 12.41 -14.39 -22.21
N PHE A 287 11.91 -15.53 -22.64
CA PHE A 287 10.80 -16.25 -22.00
C PHE A 287 11.09 -17.73 -21.69
N GLY A 288 12.28 -18.20 -21.98
CA GLY A 288 12.67 -19.60 -21.80
C GLY A 288 12.29 -20.49 -22.97
N SER A 289 12.60 -21.78 -22.83
CA SER A 289 12.56 -22.78 -23.91
C SER A 289 11.20 -23.48 -24.10
N SER A 290 10.15 -23.03 -23.41
CA SER A 290 8.81 -23.64 -23.57
C SER A 290 8.32 -23.53 -24.99
N ASN A 291 8.21 -24.67 -25.69
CA ASN A 291 7.71 -24.72 -27.05
C ASN A 291 6.21 -24.38 -27.11
N GLU A 292 5.44 -24.76 -26.08
CA GLU A 292 4.02 -24.43 -25.95
C GLU A 292 3.79 -22.94 -25.77
N PHE A 293 4.62 -22.27 -24.94
CA PHE A 293 4.57 -20.82 -24.80
C PHE A 293 4.87 -20.13 -26.15
N ILE A 294 5.94 -20.53 -26.81
CA ILE A 294 6.34 -19.99 -28.12
C ILE A 294 5.24 -20.26 -29.15
N ALA A 295 4.70 -21.48 -29.18
CA ALA A 295 3.58 -21.83 -30.04
C ALA A 295 2.33 -21.00 -29.74
N SER A 296 1.98 -20.80 -28.47
CA SER A 296 0.83 -19.96 -28.08
C SER A 296 1.03 -18.50 -28.46
N PHE A 297 2.24 -17.98 -28.33
CA PHE A 297 2.61 -16.64 -28.79
C PHE A 297 2.52 -16.49 -30.31
N LEU A 298 2.88 -17.55 -31.05
CA LEU A 298 2.78 -17.64 -32.50
C LEU A 298 1.33 -17.89 -32.96
N HIS A 299 0.56 -18.73 -32.25
CA HIS A 299 -0.83 -19.12 -32.59
C HIS A 299 -1.87 -18.04 -32.28
N ASN A 300 -1.61 -17.12 -31.37
CA ASN A 300 -2.51 -15.97 -31.17
C ASN A 300 -2.70 -15.12 -32.44
N ARG A 301 -2.05 -15.50 -33.54
CA ARG A 301 -2.21 -14.97 -34.89
C ARG A 301 -3.23 -15.69 -35.75
N ARG A 302 -3.54 -16.95 -35.48
CA ARG A 302 -4.54 -17.72 -36.21
C ARG A 302 -5.72 -17.98 -35.31
N ASN A 303 -6.91 -17.57 -35.76
CA ASN A 303 -8.20 -17.83 -35.11
C ASN A 303 -8.59 -19.31 -35.09
N ASP A 304 -7.66 -20.25 -35.14
CA ASP A 304 -7.88 -21.68 -35.10
C ASP A 304 -7.75 -22.22 -33.68
N LEU A 305 -8.82 -22.01 -32.89
CA LEU A 305 -9.02 -22.64 -31.58
C LEU A 305 -9.42 -24.13 -31.64
N ASP A 306 -9.17 -24.79 -32.75
CA ASP A 306 -9.70 -26.15 -32.98
C ASP A 306 -8.69 -27.30 -32.75
N ASN A 307 -7.52 -27.02 -32.19
CA ASN A 307 -6.62 -28.10 -31.75
C ASN A 307 -6.71 -28.28 -30.25
N ARG A 308 -7.55 -29.24 -29.83
CA ARG A 308 -7.55 -29.81 -28.48
C ARG A 308 -6.14 -30.29 -28.14
N ALA A 309 -5.38 -29.47 -27.41
CA ALA A 309 -4.21 -29.99 -26.74
C ALA A 309 -4.63 -31.21 -25.92
N THR A 310 -4.01 -32.34 -26.14
CA THR A 310 -4.36 -33.55 -25.40
C THR A 310 -4.09 -33.27 -23.90
N THR A 311 -4.92 -33.80 -23.01
CA THR A 311 -4.80 -33.67 -21.56
C THR A 311 -3.36 -34.01 -21.06
N TYR A 312 -2.68 -34.89 -21.79
CA TYR A 312 -1.33 -35.33 -21.53
C TYR A 312 -0.28 -34.21 -21.81
N ALA A 313 -0.41 -33.51 -22.93
CA ALA A 313 0.47 -32.37 -23.25
C ALA A 313 0.31 -31.22 -22.25
N CYS A 314 -0.92 -30.91 -21.82
CA CYS A 314 -1.17 -29.93 -20.77
C CYS A 314 -0.52 -30.33 -19.43
N SER A 315 -0.52 -31.62 -19.07
CA SER A 315 0.09 -32.11 -17.83
C SER A 315 1.62 -32.01 -17.85
N GLN A 316 2.26 -32.32 -19.00
CA GLN A 316 3.70 -32.18 -19.14
C GLN A 316 4.15 -30.71 -19.08
N GLU A 317 3.44 -29.82 -19.74
CA GLU A 317 3.73 -28.39 -19.73
C GLU A 317 3.51 -27.78 -18.34
N ALA A 318 2.47 -28.19 -17.63
CA ALA A 318 2.25 -27.78 -16.25
C ALA A 318 3.39 -28.24 -15.32
N THR A 319 3.91 -29.46 -15.52
CA THR A 319 5.06 -29.97 -14.77
C THR A 319 6.33 -29.16 -15.08
N LEU A 320 6.55 -28.82 -16.34
CA LEU A 320 7.69 -28.00 -16.77
C LEU A 320 7.60 -26.58 -16.17
N LEU A 321 6.43 -25.97 -16.19
CA LEU A 321 6.21 -24.66 -15.54
C LEU A 321 6.41 -24.72 -14.03
N ALA A 322 5.92 -25.78 -13.38
CA ALA A 322 6.10 -25.98 -11.94
C ALA A 322 7.56 -26.20 -11.53
N SER A 323 8.42 -26.66 -12.44
CA SER A 323 9.87 -26.81 -12.18
C SER A 323 10.63 -25.48 -12.18
N CYS A 324 10.01 -24.36 -12.58
CA CYS A 324 10.61 -23.02 -12.70
C CYS A 324 11.86 -22.95 -13.60
N THR A 325 12.10 -23.95 -14.43
CA THR A 325 13.28 -23.99 -15.31
C THR A 325 13.26 -22.93 -16.41
N TYR A 326 12.09 -22.35 -16.70
CA TYR A 326 11.95 -21.25 -17.65
C TYR A 326 12.58 -19.93 -17.19
N GLU A 327 12.92 -19.81 -15.91
CA GLU A 327 13.61 -18.65 -15.34
C GLU A 327 15.13 -18.69 -15.59
N ILE A 328 15.69 -19.90 -15.77
CA ILE A 328 17.14 -20.10 -15.87
C ILE A 328 17.64 -19.51 -17.19
N ASP A 329 18.63 -18.62 -17.10
CA ASP A 329 19.26 -17.94 -18.24
C ASP A 329 18.28 -17.17 -19.15
N THR A 330 17.17 -16.66 -18.57
CA THR A 330 16.17 -15.84 -19.28
C THR A 330 16.03 -14.46 -18.68
N GLN A 331 15.32 -13.58 -19.37
CA GLN A 331 14.97 -12.24 -18.87
C GLN A 331 13.69 -12.23 -18.01
N TRP A 332 13.06 -13.38 -17.82
CA TRP A 332 11.83 -13.50 -17.04
C TRP A 332 12.06 -13.14 -15.57
N GLY A 333 11.18 -12.36 -14.98
CA GLY A 333 11.31 -11.92 -13.58
C GLY A 333 12.30 -10.79 -13.35
N GLU A 334 13.22 -10.51 -14.28
CA GLU A 334 14.21 -9.44 -14.19
C GLU A 334 13.94 -8.26 -15.13
N GLN A 335 13.53 -8.54 -16.36
CA GLN A 335 13.24 -7.54 -17.39
C GLN A 335 11.88 -7.75 -18.05
N MET A 336 11.36 -8.97 -18.04
CA MET A 336 10.08 -9.37 -18.61
C MET A 336 9.18 -9.99 -17.54
N GLY A 337 7.86 -9.96 -17.74
CA GLY A 337 6.88 -10.46 -16.81
C GLY A 337 6.73 -9.57 -15.57
N PHE A 338 6.38 -10.17 -14.45
CA PHE A 338 6.45 -9.53 -13.13
C PHE A 338 7.88 -9.55 -12.61
N LEU A 339 8.36 -8.41 -12.11
CA LEU A 339 9.74 -8.28 -11.64
C LEU A 339 9.85 -8.74 -10.19
N TYR A 340 9.63 -10.02 -9.94
CA TYR A 340 9.47 -10.62 -8.62
C TYR A 340 10.77 -10.79 -7.82
N GLY A 341 11.92 -10.43 -8.36
CA GLY A 341 13.18 -10.31 -7.61
C GLY A 341 13.18 -9.16 -6.59
N SER A 342 12.16 -8.30 -6.58
CA SER A 342 11.95 -7.24 -5.59
C SER A 342 10.79 -7.59 -4.66
N VAL A 343 10.89 -7.21 -3.38
CA VAL A 343 9.78 -7.34 -2.41
C VAL A 343 8.62 -6.36 -2.66
N VAL A 344 8.76 -5.49 -3.64
CA VAL A 344 7.72 -4.57 -4.19
C VAL A 344 7.60 -4.80 -5.70
N GLU A 345 7.40 -6.04 -6.08
CA GLU A 345 7.30 -6.50 -7.46
C GLU A 345 6.21 -5.76 -8.25
N ASP A 346 5.10 -5.42 -7.61
CA ASP A 346 3.98 -4.67 -8.15
C ASP A 346 4.39 -3.24 -8.55
N TYR A 347 4.92 -2.48 -7.60
CA TYR A 347 5.43 -1.13 -7.84
C TYR A 347 6.50 -1.12 -8.95
N PHE A 348 7.46 -2.05 -8.87
CA PHE A 348 8.59 -2.11 -9.79
C PHE A 348 8.16 -2.51 -11.20
N THR A 349 7.28 -3.51 -11.34
CA THR A 349 6.67 -3.91 -12.63
C THR A 349 5.89 -2.75 -13.23
N GLY A 350 5.03 -2.10 -12.44
CA GLY A 350 4.25 -0.95 -12.88
C GLY A 350 5.11 0.21 -13.37
N PHE A 351 6.20 0.52 -12.66
CA PHE A 351 7.16 1.53 -13.06
C PHE A 351 7.83 1.21 -14.41
N HIS A 352 8.30 -0.02 -14.58
CA HIS A 352 8.89 -0.46 -15.84
C HIS A 352 7.91 -0.40 -17.01
N LEU A 353 6.66 -0.79 -16.81
CA LEU A 353 5.62 -0.68 -17.83
C LEU A 353 5.39 0.79 -18.25
N HIS A 354 5.31 1.70 -17.29
CA HIS A 354 5.19 3.13 -17.59
C HIS A 354 6.43 3.68 -18.32
N CYS A 355 7.63 3.26 -17.93
CA CYS A 355 8.88 3.62 -18.60
C CYS A 355 8.92 3.12 -20.06
N ARG A 356 8.23 2.03 -20.39
CA ARG A 356 8.06 1.51 -21.77
C ARG A 356 6.93 2.19 -22.54
N GLY A 357 6.22 3.15 -21.91
CA GLY A 357 5.16 3.95 -22.54
C GLY A 357 3.74 3.41 -22.36
N TRP A 358 3.55 2.35 -21.56
CA TRP A 358 2.21 1.91 -21.17
C TRP A 358 1.53 2.93 -20.26
N ASN A 359 0.21 3.03 -20.36
CA ASN A 359 -0.60 3.84 -19.46
C ASN A 359 -1.50 2.91 -18.62
N SER A 360 -1.70 3.26 -17.37
CA SER A 360 -2.70 2.61 -16.52
C SER A 360 -3.91 3.51 -16.32
N ALA A 361 -5.00 2.97 -15.81
CA ALA A 361 -6.24 3.68 -15.55
C ALA A 361 -6.77 3.28 -14.19
N TYR A 362 -7.24 4.25 -13.41
CA TYR A 362 -7.87 4.02 -12.13
C TYR A 362 -9.39 4.09 -12.26
N TYR A 363 -10.06 3.06 -11.79
CA TYR A 363 -11.52 2.99 -11.78
C TYR A 363 -12.04 2.60 -10.40
N ILE A 364 -12.94 3.39 -9.86
CA ILE A 364 -13.66 3.12 -8.61
C ILE A 364 -15.12 2.90 -8.97
N PRO A 365 -15.59 1.64 -9.05
CA PRO A 365 -17.01 1.36 -9.24
C PRO A 365 -17.82 1.72 -7.99
N PRO A 366 -19.14 1.97 -8.11
CA PRO A 366 -20.04 2.23 -6.97
C PRO A 366 -20.02 1.09 -5.94
N SER A 367 -19.95 -0.17 -6.40
CA SER A 367 -19.67 -1.34 -5.56
C SER A 367 -18.24 -1.78 -5.79
N PRO A 368 -17.43 -2.02 -4.73
CA PRO A 368 -16.05 -2.44 -4.88
C PRO A 368 -15.93 -3.72 -5.72
N ALA A 369 -15.11 -3.68 -6.78
CA ALA A 369 -14.85 -4.84 -7.62
C ALA A 369 -13.93 -5.87 -6.93
N PHE A 370 -13.06 -5.39 -6.05
CA PHE A 370 -12.12 -6.20 -5.29
C PHE A 370 -12.20 -5.79 -3.81
N LEU A 371 -12.22 -6.80 -2.94
CA LEU A 371 -12.14 -6.62 -1.49
C LEU A 371 -10.84 -7.27 -1.00
N GLY A 372 -10.00 -6.51 -0.31
CA GLY A 372 -8.75 -6.97 0.25
C GLY A 372 -8.88 -7.34 1.73
N SER A 373 -8.01 -8.25 2.20
CA SER A 373 -7.80 -8.50 3.62
C SER A 373 -6.60 -7.69 4.10
N VAL A 374 -6.73 -7.05 5.25
CA VAL A 374 -5.65 -6.30 5.90
C VAL A 374 -5.32 -6.91 7.24
N PRO A 375 -4.06 -6.83 7.71
CA PRO A 375 -3.73 -7.18 9.07
C PRO A 375 -4.50 -6.32 10.05
N THR A 376 -5.11 -6.93 11.07
CA THR A 376 -5.77 -6.22 12.17
C THR A 376 -4.87 -6.09 13.40
N SER A 377 -3.81 -6.90 13.47
CA SER A 377 -2.76 -6.79 14.48
C SER A 377 -1.84 -5.61 14.12
N PHE A 378 -1.52 -4.80 15.13
CA PHE A 378 -0.59 -3.69 14.97
C PHE A 378 0.83 -4.19 14.63
N SER A 379 1.27 -5.27 15.25
CA SER A 379 2.56 -5.91 14.98
C SER A 379 2.70 -6.36 13.52
N ASP A 380 1.69 -7.08 13.00
CA ASP A 380 1.70 -7.54 11.59
C ASP A 380 1.68 -6.35 10.61
N THR A 381 0.96 -5.30 10.96
CA THR A 381 0.94 -4.05 10.17
C THR A 381 2.32 -3.42 10.10
N LEU A 382 3.06 -3.33 11.22
CA LEU A 382 4.42 -2.78 11.24
C LEU A 382 5.40 -3.64 10.44
N ILE A 383 5.32 -4.97 10.54
CA ILE A 383 6.17 -5.91 9.78
C ILE A 383 5.92 -5.74 8.29
N GLN A 384 4.65 -5.70 7.87
CA GLN A 384 4.27 -5.50 6.47
C GLN A 384 4.76 -4.14 5.94
N ARG A 385 4.53 -3.06 6.70
CA ARG A 385 4.99 -1.71 6.32
C ARG A 385 6.51 -1.63 6.22
N LYS A 386 7.25 -2.19 7.18
CA LYS A 386 8.72 -2.26 7.12
C LYS A 386 9.22 -2.93 5.83
N ARG A 387 8.61 -4.06 5.45
CA ARG A 387 8.95 -4.78 4.23
C ARG A 387 8.70 -3.94 2.97
N TRP A 388 7.52 -3.34 2.85
CA TRP A 388 7.17 -2.49 1.72
C TRP A 388 8.11 -1.28 1.61
N MET A 389 8.34 -0.59 2.71
CA MET A 389 9.18 0.61 2.73
C MET A 389 10.64 0.29 2.42
N TYR A 390 11.13 -0.87 2.86
CA TYR A 390 12.45 -1.35 2.47
C TYR A 390 12.56 -1.56 0.95
N GLY A 391 11.62 -2.28 0.34
CA GLY A 391 11.63 -2.53 -1.10
C GLY A 391 11.52 -1.24 -1.92
N LEU A 392 10.69 -0.30 -1.49
CA LEU A 392 10.56 1.01 -2.13
C LEU A 392 11.88 1.81 -2.07
N LEU A 393 12.53 1.86 -0.91
CA LEU A 393 13.85 2.49 -0.75
C LEU A 393 14.90 1.80 -1.60
N GLU A 394 14.88 0.46 -1.68
CA GLU A 394 15.79 -0.31 -2.53
C GLU A 394 15.69 0.11 -3.99
N VAL A 395 14.48 0.26 -4.53
CA VAL A 395 14.29 0.81 -5.88
C VAL A 395 14.78 2.27 -5.96
N GLY A 396 14.47 3.09 -4.95
CA GLY A 396 14.88 4.50 -4.89
C GLY A 396 16.40 4.70 -4.92
N PHE A 397 17.18 3.82 -4.29
CA PHE A 397 18.64 3.86 -4.26
C PHE A 397 19.32 2.95 -5.31
N SER A 398 18.54 2.34 -6.20
CA SER A 398 19.06 1.50 -7.28
C SER A 398 19.31 2.30 -8.56
N ARG A 399 19.88 1.63 -9.58
CA ARG A 399 19.99 2.16 -10.95
C ARG A 399 18.63 2.52 -11.56
N PHE A 400 17.53 1.99 -11.03
CA PHE A 400 16.16 2.23 -11.49
C PHE A 400 15.46 3.34 -10.69
N CYS A 401 16.22 4.22 -10.05
CA CYS A 401 15.64 5.35 -9.33
C CYS A 401 14.70 6.18 -10.23
N PRO A 402 13.46 6.46 -9.81
CA PRO A 402 12.51 7.21 -10.63
C PRO A 402 12.99 8.60 -11.06
N LEU A 403 13.82 9.25 -10.23
CA LEU A 403 14.35 10.60 -10.53
C LEU A 403 15.52 10.60 -11.54
N THR A 404 16.10 9.45 -11.84
CA THR A 404 17.19 9.34 -12.82
C THR A 404 16.78 8.48 -14.01
N PHE A 405 16.48 7.21 -13.79
CA PHE A 405 16.05 6.27 -14.83
C PHE A 405 14.73 6.71 -15.50
N GLY A 406 13.76 7.19 -14.69
CA GLY A 406 12.46 7.65 -15.21
C GLY A 406 12.58 8.83 -16.16
N ILE A 407 13.50 9.76 -15.94
CA ILE A 407 13.67 10.97 -16.78
C ILE A 407 14.08 10.61 -18.22
N SER A 408 14.85 9.55 -18.40
CA SER A 408 15.30 9.08 -19.73
C SER A 408 14.28 8.17 -20.42
N SER A 409 13.10 7.97 -19.86
CA SER A 409 12.07 7.02 -20.31
C SER A 409 10.82 7.72 -20.90
N ALA A 410 9.79 6.95 -21.23
CA ALA A 410 8.51 7.46 -21.75
C ALA A 410 7.62 8.16 -20.71
N THR A 411 8.01 8.17 -19.44
CA THR A 411 7.26 8.82 -18.34
C THR A 411 7.40 10.34 -18.37
N CYS A 412 6.46 11.05 -17.76
CA CYS A 412 6.60 12.49 -17.54
C CYS A 412 7.19 12.78 -16.16
N MET A 413 7.78 13.98 -15.98
CA MET A 413 8.44 14.37 -14.73
C MET A 413 7.51 14.25 -13.51
N LEU A 414 6.26 14.68 -13.61
CA LEU A 414 5.30 14.58 -12.50
C LEU A 414 4.98 13.11 -12.14
N GLN A 415 4.92 12.22 -13.15
CA GLN A 415 4.74 10.79 -12.88
C GLN A 415 5.96 10.21 -12.17
N ASN A 416 7.17 10.59 -12.58
CA ASN A 416 8.40 10.17 -11.90
C ASN A 416 8.46 10.69 -10.45
N MET A 417 7.97 11.91 -10.20
CA MET A 417 7.85 12.45 -8.84
C MET A 417 6.86 11.64 -7.99
N CYS A 418 5.75 11.15 -8.56
CA CYS A 418 4.83 10.27 -7.83
C CYS A 418 5.51 8.96 -7.41
N TYR A 419 6.25 8.34 -8.32
CA TYR A 419 7.05 7.15 -8.02
C TYR A 419 8.14 7.44 -6.99
N ALA A 420 8.88 8.54 -7.15
CA ALA A 420 9.93 8.96 -6.23
C ALA A 420 9.39 9.27 -4.83
N TRP A 421 8.20 9.87 -4.74
CA TRP A 421 7.57 10.12 -3.44
C TRP A 421 7.35 8.82 -2.67
N GLN A 422 6.80 7.79 -3.30
CA GLN A 422 6.63 6.49 -2.64
C GLN A 422 7.98 5.85 -2.27
N ALA A 423 8.96 5.91 -3.19
CA ALA A 423 10.27 5.33 -2.96
C ALA A 423 11.03 5.98 -1.80
N PHE A 424 10.94 7.31 -1.65
CA PHE A 424 11.68 8.05 -0.63
C PHE A 424 10.86 8.42 0.61
N GLN A 425 9.56 8.13 0.65
CA GLN A 425 8.71 8.42 1.80
C GLN A 425 9.31 7.96 3.13
N PRO A 426 9.95 6.77 3.26
CA PRO A 426 10.47 6.31 4.54
C PRO A 426 11.57 7.18 5.14
N LEU A 427 12.19 8.06 4.35
CA LEU A 427 13.19 9.01 4.83
C LEU A 427 12.59 10.06 5.79
N ASP A 428 11.24 10.21 5.83
CA ASP A 428 10.54 11.06 6.78
C ASP A 428 10.89 10.70 8.23
N SER A 429 11.24 9.43 8.48
CA SER A 429 11.63 8.92 9.80
C SER A 429 12.76 9.72 10.43
N PHE A 430 13.78 10.11 9.66
CA PHE A 430 14.92 10.89 10.17
C PHE A 430 14.48 12.27 10.63
N SER A 431 13.64 12.94 9.86
CA SER A 431 13.12 14.26 10.21
C SER A 431 12.23 14.22 11.45
N LEU A 432 11.33 13.22 11.53
CA LEU A 432 10.44 13.08 12.68
C LEU A 432 11.19 12.70 13.95
N LEU A 433 12.22 11.86 13.87
CA LEU A 433 13.12 11.58 15.00
C LEU A 433 13.88 12.84 15.44
N CYS A 434 14.42 13.60 14.48
CA CYS A 434 15.10 14.84 14.76
C CYS A 434 14.18 15.81 15.53
N TYR A 435 12.96 16.03 15.04
CA TYR A 435 11.97 16.87 15.70
C TYR A 435 11.47 16.30 17.04
N GLY A 436 11.48 14.97 17.19
CA GLY A 436 11.09 14.30 18.43
C GLY A 436 12.16 14.33 19.52
N ILE A 437 13.43 14.55 19.18
CA ILE A 437 14.56 14.47 20.11
C ILE A 437 15.22 15.85 20.32
N ILE A 438 15.66 16.50 19.24
CA ILE A 438 16.53 17.70 19.33
C ILE A 438 15.84 18.89 20.01
N PRO A 439 14.62 19.31 19.59
CA PRO A 439 13.94 20.41 20.26
C PRO A 439 13.65 20.11 21.72
N GLN A 440 13.44 18.85 22.08
CA GLN A 440 13.14 18.44 23.46
C GLN A 440 14.36 18.55 24.38
N LEU A 441 15.51 18.08 23.90
CA LEU A 441 16.77 18.24 24.65
C LEU A 441 17.15 19.71 24.78
N CYS A 442 16.97 20.52 23.74
CA CYS A 442 17.17 21.96 23.80
C CYS A 442 16.16 22.64 24.74
N PHE A 443 14.91 22.16 24.80
CA PHE A 443 13.89 22.64 25.72
C PHE A 443 14.30 22.42 27.19
N LEU A 444 14.83 21.25 27.50
CA LEU A 444 15.35 20.92 28.82
C LEU A 444 16.53 21.83 29.21
N ASN A 445 17.39 22.18 28.24
CA ASN A 445 18.57 23.03 28.46
C ASN A 445 18.29 24.55 28.39
N GLY A 446 17.05 24.96 28.07
CA GLY A 446 16.68 26.36 27.91
C GLY A 446 17.26 27.01 26.64
N ILE A 447 17.60 26.21 25.62
CA ILE A 447 18.13 26.66 24.33
C ILE A 447 16.96 26.87 23.39
N SER A 448 16.72 28.11 22.94
CA SER A 448 15.67 28.41 21.97
C SER A 448 16.09 28.00 20.55
N LEU A 449 15.26 27.18 19.89
CA LEU A 449 15.44 26.74 18.49
C LEU A 449 14.42 27.38 17.54
N PHE A 450 13.40 28.03 18.04
CA PHE A 450 12.35 28.69 17.27
C PHE A 450 12.33 30.17 17.59
N PRO A 451 11.81 31.02 16.67
CA PRO A 451 11.61 32.42 16.94
C PRO A 451 10.71 32.64 18.16
N GLU A 452 10.88 33.75 18.87
CA GLU A 452 9.94 34.19 19.88
C GLU A 452 8.53 34.37 19.32
N VAL A 453 7.51 34.14 20.12
CA VAL A 453 6.12 34.25 19.72
C VAL A 453 5.76 35.62 19.14
N SER A 454 6.41 36.69 19.69
CA SER A 454 6.25 38.06 19.21
C SER A 454 6.90 38.37 17.86
N SER A 455 7.80 37.49 17.41
CA SER A 455 8.53 37.67 16.15
C SER A 455 7.66 37.34 14.94
N PRO A 456 7.69 38.16 13.86
CA PRO A 456 7.02 37.83 12.61
C PRO A 456 7.45 36.48 12.01
N TRP A 457 8.68 36.03 12.27
CA TRP A 457 9.18 34.73 11.82
C TRP A 457 8.46 33.55 12.47
N PHE A 458 7.95 33.72 13.69
CA PHE A 458 7.14 32.68 14.34
C PHE A 458 5.89 32.36 13.53
N ALA A 459 5.24 33.39 12.96
CA ALA A 459 4.09 33.20 12.09
C ALA A 459 4.42 32.34 10.86
N ALA A 460 5.65 32.40 10.32
CA ALA A 460 6.04 31.54 9.20
C ALA A 460 6.11 30.06 9.62
N PHE A 461 6.68 29.74 10.78
CA PHE A 461 6.69 28.36 11.30
C PHE A 461 5.28 27.82 11.54
N VAL A 462 4.42 28.62 12.17
CA VAL A 462 3.01 28.26 12.40
C VAL A 462 2.29 28.04 11.05
N ALA A 463 2.54 28.91 10.07
CA ALA A 463 1.89 28.82 8.76
C ALA A 463 2.30 27.56 7.99
N VAL A 464 3.57 27.14 8.00
CA VAL A 464 4.01 25.87 7.41
C VAL A 464 3.27 24.69 8.05
N HIS A 465 3.23 24.66 9.38
CA HIS A 465 2.58 23.58 10.12
C HIS A 465 1.07 23.52 9.83
N LEU A 466 0.36 24.63 9.97
CA LEU A 466 -1.08 24.72 9.70
C LEU A 466 -1.40 24.43 8.24
N SER A 467 -0.56 24.87 7.30
CA SER A 467 -0.69 24.59 5.88
C SER A 467 -0.65 23.08 5.61
N SER A 468 0.31 22.36 6.19
CA SER A 468 0.41 20.91 6.07
C SER A 468 -0.80 20.19 6.65
N LEU A 469 -1.22 20.55 7.86
CA LEU A 469 -2.39 19.96 8.52
C LEU A 469 -3.69 20.24 7.75
N SER A 470 -3.86 21.48 7.24
CA SER A 470 -5.04 21.87 6.47
C SER A 470 -5.12 21.17 5.11
N GLN A 471 -3.97 20.91 4.44
CA GLN A 471 -3.92 20.13 3.21
C GLN A 471 -4.46 18.72 3.46
N HIS A 472 -3.93 18.03 4.46
CA HIS A 472 -4.37 16.68 4.82
C HIS A 472 -5.85 16.66 5.24
N LEU A 473 -6.28 17.60 6.09
CA LEU A 473 -7.68 17.70 6.51
C LEU A 473 -8.63 17.88 5.31
N ARG A 474 -8.28 18.77 4.39
CA ARG A 474 -9.07 18.99 3.18
C ARG A 474 -9.17 17.74 2.32
N GLU A 475 -8.08 16.98 2.19
CA GLU A 475 -8.05 15.72 1.43
C GLU A 475 -8.95 14.66 2.05
N VAL A 476 -8.90 14.50 3.36
CA VAL A 476 -9.79 13.59 4.10
C VAL A 476 -11.26 13.97 3.92
N LEU A 477 -11.59 15.26 4.06
CA LEU A 477 -12.96 15.74 3.86
C LEU A 477 -13.44 15.60 2.41
N TYR A 478 -12.55 15.81 1.44
CA TYR A 478 -12.85 15.60 0.01
C TYR A 478 -13.17 14.12 -0.29
N SER A 479 -12.49 13.18 0.34
CA SER A 479 -12.75 11.74 0.26
C SER A 479 -13.92 11.28 1.17
N LYS A 480 -14.76 12.21 1.64
CA LYS A 480 -15.90 11.96 2.54
C LYS A 480 -15.53 11.37 3.91
N GLY A 481 -14.29 11.50 4.33
CA GLY A 481 -13.84 11.16 5.67
C GLY A 481 -14.28 12.20 6.71
N SER A 482 -14.03 11.91 7.99
CA SER A 482 -14.39 12.74 9.14
C SER A 482 -13.14 13.37 9.80
N LEU A 483 -13.34 14.31 10.73
CA LEU A 483 -12.25 14.81 11.58
C LEU A 483 -11.58 13.70 12.39
N ARG A 484 -12.35 12.69 12.82
CA ARG A 484 -11.81 11.51 13.50
C ARG A 484 -10.91 10.70 12.57
N THR A 485 -11.32 10.52 11.31
CA THR A 485 -10.51 9.86 10.27
C THR A 485 -9.21 10.62 10.05
N TRP A 486 -9.28 11.94 9.87
CA TRP A 486 -8.10 12.79 9.72
C TRP A 486 -7.11 12.66 10.88
N TRP A 487 -7.61 12.71 12.12
CA TRP A 487 -6.79 12.59 13.31
C TRP A 487 -6.13 11.20 13.41
N ASN A 488 -6.88 10.15 13.10
CA ASN A 488 -6.37 8.78 13.12
C ASN A 488 -5.31 8.54 12.03
N GLU A 489 -5.53 9.04 10.81
CA GLU A 489 -4.55 8.94 9.72
C GLU A 489 -3.25 9.70 10.05
N LEU A 490 -3.36 10.91 10.58
CA LEU A 490 -2.21 11.71 11.01
C LEU A 490 -1.39 10.98 12.08
N ARG A 491 -2.06 10.47 13.10
CA ARG A 491 -1.45 9.72 14.20
C ARG A 491 -0.78 8.45 13.72
N PHE A 492 -1.47 7.69 12.87
CA PHE A 492 -0.97 6.43 12.34
C PHE A 492 0.25 6.63 11.44
N TRP A 493 0.24 7.67 10.59
CA TRP A 493 1.39 8.03 9.79
C TRP A 493 2.62 8.34 10.65
N MET A 494 2.49 9.20 11.66
CA MET A 494 3.63 9.55 12.52
C MET A 494 4.16 8.35 13.31
N ILE A 495 3.28 7.46 13.77
CA ILE A 495 3.68 6.23 14.47
C ILE A 495 4.47 5.31 13.52
N ILE A 496 3.99 5.09 12.29
CA ILE A 496 4.67 4.25 11.31
C ILE A 496 6.04 4.84 10.94
N SER A 497 6.12 6.15 10.77
CA SER A 497 7.36 6.81 10.36
C SER A 497 8.50 6.62 11.38
N VAL A 498 8.21 6.70 12.67
CA VAL A 498 9.23 6.48 13.71
C VAL A 498 9.43 5.01 14.10
N THR A 499 8.70 4.10 13.46
CA THR A 499 8.80 2.64 13.69
C THR A 499 9.20 1.92 12.40
N ALA A 500 8.26 1.49 11.60
CA ALA A 500 8.49 0.69 10.39
C ALA A 500 9.41 1.38 9.36
N HIS A 501 9.24 2.69 9.10
CA HIS A 501 10.08 3.44 8.17
C HIS A 501 11.53 3.54 8.67
N LEU A 502 11.72 3.83 9.95
CA LEU A 502 13.05 3.87 10.54
C LEU A 502 13.82 2.57 10.33
N PHE A 503 13.20 1.44 10.66
CA PHE A 503 13.85 0.14 10.50
C PHE A 503 14.06 -0.24 9.03
N ALA A 504 13.20 0.21 8.12
CA ALA A 504 13.44 0.07 6.69
C ALA A 504 14.68 0.87 6.25
N CYS A 505 14.83 2.12 6.72
CA CYS A 505 16.01 2.94 6.46
C CYS A 505 17.29 2.32 7.04
N LEU A 506 17.25 1.82 8.28
CA LEU A 506 18.38 1.15 8.90
C LEU A 506 18.81 -0.10 8.12
N ASN A 507 17.85 -0.89 7.65
CA ASN A 507 18.14 -2.07 6.82
C ASN A 507 18.79 -1.70 5.48
N ILE A 508 18.36 -0.62 4.83
CA ILE A 508 19.02 -0.13 3.60
C ILE A 508 20.43 0.36 3.89
N ILE A 509 20.64 1.10 4.98
CA ILE A 509 21.98 1.55 5.38
C ILE A 509 22.90 0.35 5.62
N MET A 510 22.44 -0.65 6.38
CA MET A 510 23.21 -1.88 6.60
C MET A 510 23.58 -2.59 5.29
N LYS A 511 22.63 -2.67 4.35
CA LYS A 511 22.89 -3.24 3.01
C LYS A 511 23.94 -2.44 2.24
N LEU A 512 23.86 -1.11 2.25
CA LEU A 512 24.82 -0.24 1.55
C LEU A 512 26.23 -0.33 2.13
N VAL A 513 26.37 -0.60 3.42
CA VAL A 513 27.66 -0.85 4.11
C VAL A 513 28.17 -2.28 3.90
N GLY A 514 27.45 -3.11 3.13
CA GLY A 514 27.86 -4.49 2.83
C GLY A 514 27.51 -5.51 3.90
N MET A 515 26.75 -5.13 4.92
CA MET A 515 26.23 -6.07 5.90
C MET A 515 25.09 -6.89 5.28
N LYS A 516 25.19 -8.21 5.32
CA LYS A 516 24.09 -9.08 4.88
C LYS A 516 22.93 -8.98 5.88
N GLY A 517 22.06 -8.02 5.66
CA GLY A 517 20.76 -7.94 6.36
C GLY A 517 19.86 -9.04 5.79
N VAL A 518 19.48 -10.00 6.61
CA VAL A 518 18.49 -11.01 6.22
C VAL A 518 17.12 -10.37 6.32
N ILE A 519 16.59 -9.85 5.21
CA ILE A 519 15.16 -9.59 5.11
C ILE A 519 14.53 -10.84 4.54
N ASN A 520 14.03 -11.67 5.44
CA ASN A 520 13.19 -12.79 5.06
C ASN A 520 11.83 -12.22 4.61
N PHE A 521 11.29 -12.80 3.55
CA PHE A 521 9.91 -12.59 3.16
C PHE A 521 9.01 -13.30 4.17
N ASP A 522 8.59 -12.57 5.22
CA ASP A 522 7.61 -13.08 6.16
C ASP A 522 6.20 -12.80 5.63
N LEU A 523 5.48 -13.87 5.31
CA LEU A 523 4.07 -13.77 4.94
C LEU A 523 3.28 -13.22 6.12
N THR A 524 2.59 -12.10 5.91
CA THR A 524 1.79 -11.44 6.94
C THR A 524 0.56 -12.29 7.28
N ASN A 525 0.29 -12.45 8.56
CA ASN A 525 -0.88 -13.17 9.03
C ASN A 525 -2.15 -12.34 8.73
N LYS A 526 -3.03 -12.86 7.87
CA LYS A 526 -4.35 -12.30 7.58
C LYS A 526 -5.46 -12.95 8.40
N ALA A 527 -5.07 -13.92 9.20
CA ALA A 527 -5.91 -14.67 10.10
C ALA A 527 -6.15 -13.88 11.39
N VAL A 528 -7.39 -13.63 11.77
CA VAL A 528 -7.74 -12.71 12.86
C VAL A 528 -8.59 -13.41 13.92
N ARG A 529 -8.29 -13.12 15.18
CA ARG A 529 -9.15 -13.53 16.31
C ARG A 529 -10.27 -12.50 16.50
N GLU A 530 -11.44 -12.95 16.92
CA GLU A 530 -12.60 -12.07 17.16
C GLU A 530 -12.29 -10.92 18.14
N THR A 531 -11.49 -11.20 19.16
CA THR A 531 -11.01 -10.17 20.11
C THR A 531 -10.17 -9.07 19.45
N GLN A 532 -9.37 -9.42 18.43
CA GLN A 532 -8.58 -8.45 17.67
C GLN A 532 -9.47 -7.58 16.76
N ILE A 533 -10.52 -8.16 16.19
CA ILE A 533 -11.52 -7.42 15.41
C ILE A 533 -12.20 -6.38 16.32
N GLN A 534 -12.63 -6.77 17.50
CA GLN A 534 -13.28 -5.87 18.47
C GLN A 534 -12.33 -4.73 18.89
N MET A 535 -11.06 -5.03 19.17
CA MET A 535 -10.08 -3.99 19.49
C MET A 535 -9.88 -3.00 18.32
N TYR A 536 -9.76 -3.53 17.10
CA TYR A 536 -9.62 -2.70 15.90
C TYR A 536 -10.84 -1.79 15.69
N GLU A 537 -12.08 -2.31 15.85
CA GLU A 537 -13.33 -1.54 15.73
C GLU A 537 -13.45 -0.46 16.78
N ASN A 538 -12.97 -0.72 17.99
CA ASN A 538 -12.94 0.23 19.08
C ASN A 538 -11.77 1.24 18.96
N GLY A 539 -10.90 1.12 17.94
CA GLY A 539 -9.73 1.98 17.74
C GLY A 539 -8.64 1.78 18.78
N ILE A 540 -8.57 0.60 19.38
CA ILE A 540 -7.59 0.23 20.40
C ILE A 540 -6.40 -0.45 19.72
N PHE A 541 -5.18 0.06 19.99
CA PHE A 541 -3.95 -0.57 19.52
C PHE A 541 -3.67 -1.85 20.33
N ASP A 542 -3.40 -2.93 19.61
CA ASP A 542 -2.92 -4.19 20.18
C ASP A 542 -1.38 -4.18 20.14
N PHE A 543 -0.76 -4.03 21.31
CA PHE A 543 0.71 -4.06 21.44
C PHE A 543 1.23 -5.44 21.82
N GLU A 544 0.37 -6.45 21.97
CA GLU A 544 0.77 -7.84 22.21
C GLU A 544 1.58 -8.36 21.01
N GLY A 545 2.74 -8.94 21.25
CA GLY A 545 3.61 -9.45 20.18
C GLY A 545 4.38 -8.38 19.41
N THR A 546 4.28 -7.10 19.78
CA THR A 546 5.11 -6.07 19.17
C THR A 546 6.58 -6.29 19.50
N SER A 547 7.38 -6.31 18.45
CA SER A 547 8.82 -6.51 18.50
C SER A 547 9.57 -5.24 18.88
N LEU A 548 10.89 -5.30 18.79
CA LEU A 548 11.81 -4.17 18.95
C LEU A 548 11.41 -2.93 18.12
N LEU A 549 10.54 -3.08 17.12
CA LEU A 549 10.04 -1.98 16.29
C LEU A 549 9.35 -0.87 17.09
N LEU A 550 8.81 -1.18 18.27
CA LEU A 550 8.11 -0.20 19.10
C LEU A 550 9.06 0.65 20.00
N ILE A 551 10.31 0.21 20.20
CA ILE A 551 11.26 0.90 21.08
C ILE A 551 11.44 2.39 20.72
N PRO A 552 11.67 2.81 19.45
CA PRO A 552 11.86 4.22 19.13
C PRO A 552 10.67 5.09 19.53
N LEU A 553 9.45 4.65 19.20
CA LEU A 553 8.23 5.38 19.54
C LEU A 553 8.03 5.49 21.06
N THR A 554 8.26 4.39 21.78
CA THR A 554 8.15 4.37 23.25
C THR A 554 9.21 5.28 23.89
N THR A 555 10.45 5.24 23.38
CA THR A 555 11.54 6.14 23.82
C THR A 555 11.19 7.60 23.60
N LEU A 556 10.68 7.96 22.41
CA LEU A 556 10.23 9.33 22.14
C LEU A 556 9.13 9.78 23.10
N SER A 557 8.16 8.89 23.37
CA SER A 557 7.06 9.22 24.29
C SER A 557 7.58 9.50 25.70
N ILE A 558 8.47 8.65 26.23
CA ILE A 558 9.04 8.80 27.57
C ILE A 558 9.95 10.03 27.63
N LEU A 559 10.81 10.25 26.61
CA LEU A 559 11.67 11.42 26.52
C LEU A 559 10.87 12.72 26.54
N ASN A 560 9.79 12.78 25.75
CA ASN A 560 8.94 13.98 25.70
C ASN A 560 8.19 14.23 27.00
N VAL A 561 7.80 13.21 27.76
CA VAL A 561 7.26 13.39 29.13
C VAL A 561 8.33 13.98 30.06
N ALA A 562 9.51 13.37 30.07
CA ALA A 562 10.61 13.81 30.96
C ALA A 562 11.04 15.27 30.66
N THR A 563 11.23 15.60 29.39
CA THR A 563 11.63 16.94 28.95
C THR A 563 10.50 17.97 29.11
N LEU A 564 9.23 17.57 28.96
CA LEU A 564 8.10 18.46 29.24
C LEU A 564 8.06 18.86 30.72
N ILE A 565 8.29 17.90 31.62
CA ILE A 565 8.36 18.19 33.08
C ILE A 565 9.55 19.06 33.39
N GLY A 566 10.75 18.67 33.00
CA GLY A 566 12.00 19.42 33.32
C GLY A 566 12.05 20.80 32.66
N GLY A 567 11.78 20.88 31.36
CA GLY A 567 11.72 22.13 30.59
C GLY A 567 10.57 23.04 31.05
N GLY A 568 9.40 22.45 31.37
CA GLY A 568 8.25 23.18 31.90
C GLY A 568 8.55 23.82 33.25
N CYS A 569 9.19 23.10 34.18
CA CYS A 569 9.67 23.69 35.44
C CYS A 569 10.63 24.86 35.19
N ARG A 570 11.58 24.71 34.25
CA ARG A 570 12.51 25.78 33.88
C ARG A 570 11.78 27.01 33.33
N VAL A 571 10.83 26.83 32.42
CA VAL A 571 10.00 27.91 31.83
C VAL A 571 9.29 28.71 32.93
N ILE A 572 8.74 28.03 33.93
CA ILE A 572 8.04 28.67 35.06
C ILE A 572 9.02 29.48 35.91
N VAL A 573 10.15 28.88 36.26
CA VAL A 573 11.17 29.54 37.13
C VAL A 573 11.82 30.72 36.43
N GLN A 574 12.19 30.57 35.15
CA GLN A 574 12.92 31.60 34.39
C GLN A 574 11.99 32.57 33.65
N LYS A 575 10.68 32.37 33.69
CA LYS A 575 9.66 33.15 32.94
C LYS A 575 9.94 33.22 31.43
N SER A 576 10.55 32.19 30.86
CA SER A 576 11.04 32.13 29.46
C SER A 576 10.01 31.51 28.49
N LEU A 577 8.73 31.63 28.77
CA LEU A 577 7.68 31.03 27.94
C LEU A 577 7.70 31.55 26.47
N HIS A 578 8.00 32.86 26.29
CA HIS A 578 8.03 33.45 24.94
C HIS A 578 9.11 32.87 24.06
N ASP A 579 10.27 32.52 24.61
CA ASP A 579 11.44 32.02 23.88
C ASP A 579 11.32 30.51 23.58
N LEU A 580 10.70 29.77 24.48
CA LEU A 580 10.65 28.30 24.44
C LEU A 580 9.29 27.73 24.03
N PHE A 581 8.34 28.59 23.63
CA PHE A 581 7.00 28.20 23.30
C PHE A 581 6.96 27.18 22.13
N GLY A 582 7.80 27.33 21.10
CA GLY A 582 7.86 26.42 19.96
C GLY A 582 8.19 24.98 20.37
N GLN A 583 9.18 24.81 21.27
CA GLN A 583 9.56 23.49 21.78
C GLN A 583 8.48 22.91 22.70
N LEU A 584 7.88 23.72 23.55
CA LEU A 584 6.76 23.34 24.41
C LEU A 584 5.58 22.81 23.55
N TYR A 585 5.21 23.55 22.50
CA TYR A 585 4.15 23.17 21.58
C TYR A 585 4.44 21.81 20.92
N ILE A 586 5.66 21.63 20.39
CA ILE A 586 6.06 20.37 19.74
C ILE A 586 6.01 19.21 20.72
N SER A 587 6.46 19.38 21.97
CA SER A 587 6.39 18.35 23.00
C SER A 587 4.94 17.93 23.28
N CYS A 588 4.07 18.91 23.51
CA CYS A 588 2.65 18.65 23.72
C CYS A 588 2.00 17.94 22.52
N PHE A 589 2.34 18.36 21.29
CA PHE A 589 1.81 17.75 20.07
C PHE A 589 2.27 16.30 19.91
N ILE A 590 3.55 15.98 20.18
CA ILE A 590 4.08 14.61 20.13
C ILE A 590 3.39 13.74 21.18
N LEU A 591 3.20 14.21 22.41
CA LEU A 591 2.52 13.46 23.47
C LEU A 591 1.06 13.20 23.13
N LEU A 592 0.38 14.16 22.51
CA LEU A 592 -1.00 14.00 22.06
C LEU A 592 -1.13 12.92 20.97
N ILE A 593 -0.18 12.88 20.03
CA ILE A 593 -0.14 11.87 18.98
C ILE A 593 0.23 10.50 19.53
N SER A 594 1.22 10.42 20.45
CA SER A 594 1.68 9.18 21.05
C SER A 594 0.86 8.74 22.28
N TYR A 595 -0.26 9.42 22.57
CA TYR A 595 -1.14 9.10 23.70
C TYR A 595 -1.47 7.60 23.86
N PRO A 596 -1.77 6.80 22.78
CA PRO A 596 -2.04 5.38 22.95
C PRO A 596 -0.87 4.59 23.53
N VAL A 597 0.37 5.02 23.27
CA VAL A 597 1.58 4.39 23.84
C VAL A 597 1.69 4.71 25.33
N LEU A 598 1.45 5.97 25.72
CA LEU A 598 1.43 6.39 27.12
C LEU A 598 0.33 5.67 27.89
N GLU A 599 -0.87 5.56 27.32
CA GLU A 599 -1.97 4.77 27.86
C GLU A 599 -1.57 3.30 28.04
N GLY A 600 -0.90 2.71 27.02
CA GLY A 600 -0.39 1.35 27.04
C GLY A 600 0.70 1.09 28.08
N ILE A 601 1.50 2.10 28.43
CA ILE A 601 2.54 1.99 29.46
C ILE A 601 1.92 2.11 30.87
N ILE A 602 1.01 3.08 31.09
CA ILE A 602 0.59 3.53 32.42
C ILE A 602 -0.74 2.89 32.85
N ILE A 603 -1.72 2.85 31.95
CA ILE A 603 -3.12 2.58 32.32
C ILE A 603 -3.54 1.17 31.94
N ARG A 604 -3.18 0.71 30.74
CA ARG A 604 -3.72 -0.54 30.19
C ARG A 604 -3.10 -1.77 30.82
N ARG A 605 -3.96 -2.79 31.03
CA ARG A 605 -3.57 -4.11 31.55
C ARG A 605 -3.99 -5.26 30.65
N ASP A 606 -4.65 -4.92 29.53
CA ASP A 606 -5.08 -5.85 28.49
C ASP A 606 -4.01 -5.98 27.38
N LYS A 607 -4.37 -6.50 26.21
CA LYS A 607 -3.50 -6.63 25.04
C LYS A 607 -2.99 -5.28 24.48
N GLY A 608 -3.62 -4.18 24.87
CA GLY A 608 -3.16 -2.81 24.59
C GLY A 608 -2.01 -2.35 25.50
N ARG A 609 -1.50 -3.19 26.41
CA ARG A 609 -0.34 -2.86 27.24
C ARG A 609 0.94 -2.98 26.44
N VAL A 610 1.79 -1.97 26.53
CA VAL A 610 3.17 -2.03 26.00
C VAL A 610 3.98 -3.06 26.81
N PRO A 611 4.67 -4.01 26.17
CA PRO A 611 5.49 -5.00 26.87
C PRO A 611 6.51 -4.35 27.80
N THR A 612 6.64 -4.91 29.03
CA THR A 612 7.53 -4.34 30.07
C THR A 612 8.99 -4.28 29.60
N SER A 613 9.44 -5.26 28.82
CA SER A 613 10.80 -5.26 28.25
C SER A 613 11.04 -4.06 27.34
N ILE A 614 10.08 -3.71 26.46
CA ILE A 614 10.15 -2.54 25.58
C ILE A 614 10.19 -1.26 26.42
N THR A 615 9.34 -1.16 27.44
CA THR A 615 9.31 -0.01 28.34
C THR A 615 10.65 0.18 29.04
N LEU A 616 11.27 -0.90 29.57
CA LEU A 616 12.57 -0.83 30.25
C LEU A 616 13.69 -0.40 29.29
N TRP A 617 13.78 -0.99 28.08
CA TRP A 617 14.74 -0.56 27.08
C TRP A 617 14.57 0.91 26.72
N SER A 618 13.33 1.38 26.58
CA SER A 618 13.01 2.76 26.23
C SER A 618 13.37 3.74 27.35
N ILE A 619 13.17 3.35 28.63
CA ILE A 619 13.63 4.14 29.79
C ILE A 619 15.15 4.24 29.77
N MET A 620 15.85 3.12 29.59
CA MET A 620 17.32 3.10 29.53
C MET A 620 17.84 4.03 28.43
N LEU A 621 17.30 3.95 27.22
CA LEU A 621 17.68 4.82 26.10
C LEU A 621 17.37 6.30 26.40
N THR A 622 16.23 6.59 27.02
CA THR A 622 15.88 7.94 27.44
C THR A 622 16.88 8.48 28.45
N VAL A 623 17.26 7.70 29.47
CA VAL A 623 18.27 8.10 30.47
C VAL A 623 19.61 8.36 29.79
N ILE A 624 20.04 7.50 28.85
CA ILE A 624 21.28 7.72 28.09
C ILE A 624 21.23 9.06 27.34
N LEU A 625 20.14 9.35 26.64
CA LEU A 625 19.97 10.61 25.90
C LEU A 625 20.01 11.83 26.84
N LEU A 626 19.36 11.74 28.01
CA LEU A 626 19.37 12.81 29.00
C LEU A 626 20.73 12.99 29.64
N LEU A 627 21.51 11.93 29.87
CA LEU A 627 22.86 12.03 30.41
C LEU A 627 23.90 12.58 29.42
N LEU A 628 23.71 12.32 28.12
CA LEU A 628 24.62 12.78 27.06
C LEU A 628 24.35 14.23 26.64
N PHE A 629 23.11 14.68 26.72
CA PHE A 629 22.69 15.96 26.14
C PHE A 629 21.76 16.78 27.04
N GLY A 630 21.44 16.31 28.26
CA GLY A 630 20.56 16.94 29.24
C GLY A 630 21.23 17.84 30.28
#